data_c7250d6c77f876aa287e6f1586722c81
#
_entry.id   c7250d6c77f876aa287e6f1586722c81
#
_cell.length_a   1.000
_cell.length_b   1.000
_cell.length_c   1.000
_cell.angle_alpha   90.00
_cell.angle_beta   90.00
_cell.angle_gamma   90.00
#
_symmetry.space_group_name_H-M   'P 1'
#
loop_
_entity.id
_entity.type
_entity.pdbx_description
1 polymer ?
#
loop_
_entity_poly.entity_id
_entity_poly.type
_entity_poly.pdbx_seq_one_letter_code
_entity_poly.pdbx_strand_id
1 'polypeptide(L)'
;MGITKVGITNYCGKNFYKLIDSILKKLILFFKTTKNKKLARAALSAIYRSHRTEPFLLKIQKQENFIVHCNELISRNVFLDGSFDFIKFEKVVSIIKTNNDMTTLVDIGANIGTIAIPALTRHYFKEAILIEPEEKNFQILMANIYLNGLIKKVTAHNIALTDEDNSSLYLKINQDNNYGDHRIFNSLAKSDTLNEKNIRAVRGETLDKVAPNLKKGNALIWMDVQGHEGIVLNGMKQSIKKQIPMVLEFTPSFIKDNNSYDYFKLLLRYSVVYDLNEEKIIPIKFSETVLKNLFDKYYQSKSIYYTDLLFM
;
A
#
# COMPACT_ATOMS: atom_id res chain seq x y z
N MET A 1 20.70 11.73 -9.85
CA MET A 1 19.38 11.20 -10.16
C MET A 1 19.36 10.80 -11.63
N GLY A 2 19.45 9.50 -11.92
CA GLY A 2 19.38 8.98 -13.28
C GLY A 2 17.99 8.42 -13.55
N ILE A 3 17.37 8.82 -14.65
CA ILE A 3 16.17 8.14 -15.18
C ILE A 3 16.69 7.31 -16.34
N THR A 4 16.68 6.00 -16.18
CA THR A 4 17.14 5.07 -17.21
C THR A 4 15.92 4.42 -17.85
N LYS A 5 15.86 4.45 -19.15
CA LYS A 5 14.79 3.87 -19.97
C LYS A 5 15.13 2.40 -20.25
N VAL A 6 14.26 1.48 -19.89
CA VAL A 6 14.30 0.10 -20.35
C VAL A 6 13.09 -0.13 -21.22
N GLY A 7 13.29 -0.07 -22.54
CA GLY A 7 12.24 -0.36 -23.53
C GLY A 7 12.78 -0.34 -24.95
N ILE A 8 12.50 -1.35 -25.72
CA ILE A 8 12.81 -1.43 -27.17
C ILE A 8 11.66 -0.78 -27.91
N THR A 9 11.88 0.37 -28.56
CA THR A 9 10.86 1.04 -29.35
C THR A 9 11.33 1.39 -30.76
N ASN A 10 10.38 1.44 -31.66
CA ASN A 10 10.55 1.62 -33.11
C ASN A 10 11.34 2.87 -33.54
N TYR A 11 12.10 2.74 -34.62
CA TYR A 11 13.27 3.58 -35.01
C TYR A 11 12.99 5.07 -35.35
N CYS A 12 11.78 5.50 -35.64
CA CYS A 12 11.53 6.86 -36.16
C CYS A 12 11.23 7.92 -35.07
N GLY A 13 10.79 7.53 -33.88
CA GLY A 13 10.47 8.45 -32.77
C GLY A 13 11.61 8.67 -31.77
N LYS A 14 12.66 7.86 -31.83
CA LYS A 14 13.71 7.79 -30.77
C LYS A 14 14.49 9.08 -30.55
N ASN A 15 14.79 9.83 -31.59
CA ASN A 15 15.60 11.04 -31.47
C ASN A 15 14.80 12.22 -30.90
N PHE A 16 13.53 12.33 -31.24
CA PHE A 16 12.65 13.38 -30.72
C PHE A 16 12.37 13.18 -29.22
N TYR A 17 12.08 11.95 -28.79
CA TYR A 17 11.88 11.64 -27.36
C TYR A 17 13.17 11.82 -26.55
N LYS A 18 14.35 11.46 -27.08
CA LYS A 18 15.65 11.70 -26.43
C LYS A 18 15.93 13.19 -26.24
N LEU A 19 15.57 14.03 -27.22
CA LEU A 19 15.73 15.49 -27.13
C LEU A 19 14.81 16.06 -26.05
N ILE A 20 13.52 15.68 -26.05
CA ILE A 20 12.55 16.10 -25.04
C ILE A 20 13.01 15.67 -23.65
N ASP A 21 13.43 14.41 -23.46
CA ASP A 21 13.94 13.88 -22.20
C ASP A 21 15.17 14.66 -21.71
N SER A 22 16.08 15.01 -22.62
CA SER A 22 17.26 15.81 -22.30
C SER A 22 16.89 17.24 -21.85
N ILE A 23 15.96 17.89 -22.56
CA ILE A 23 15.48 19.22 -22.21
C ILE A 23 14.75 19.19 -20.86
N LEU A 24 13.86 18.22 -20.63
CA LEU A 24 13.12 18.06 -19.39
C LEU A 24 14.03 17.74 -18.21
N LYS A 25 15.08 16.94 -18.40
CA LYS A 25 16.10 16.67 -17.37
C LYS A 25 16.86 17.96 -16.98
N LYS A 26 17.24 18.78 -17.96
CA LYS A 26 17.87 20.09 -17.70
C LYS A 26 16.91 21.02 -16.96
N LEU A 27 15.64 21.08 -17.35
CA LEU A 27 14.61 21.87 -16.66
C LEU A 27 14.39 21.40 -15.23
N ILE A 28 14.31 20.09 -14.98
CA ILE A 28 14.19 19.53 -13.63
C ILE A 28 15.39 19.91 -12.77
N LEU A 29 16.60 19.81 -13.31
CA LEU A 29 17.81 20.20 -12.61
C LEU A 29 17.79 21.69 -12.28
N PHE A 30 17.45 22.54 -13.25
CA PHE A 30 17.30 23.98 -13.06
C PHE A 30 16.26 24.32 -12.00
N PHE A 31 15.05 23.73 -12.03
CA PHE A 31 14.01 23.99 -11.04
C PHE A 31 14.32 23.42 -9.65
N LYS A 32 15.14 22.38 -9.57
CA LYS A 32 15.69 21.90 -8.29
C LYS A 32 16.69 22.87 -7.70
N THR A 33 17.58 23.44 -8.50
CA THR A 33 18.55 24.45 -8.06
C THR A 33 17.86 25.74 -7.62
N THR A 34 16.78 26.13 -8.28
CA THR A 34 15.96 27.30 -7.90
C THR A 34 14.99 27.03 -6.74
N LYS A 35 14.97 25.80 -6.19
CA LYS A 35 14.04 25.37 -5.13
C LYS A 35 12.55 25.45 -5.49
N ASN A 36 12.21 25.58 -6.79
CA ASN A 36 10.81 25.63 -7.24
C ASN A 36 10.22 24.21 -7.39
N LYS A 37 9.76 23.65 -6.26
CA LYS A 37 9.20 22.30 -6.21
C LYS A 37 7.99 22.10 -7.13
N LYS A 38 7.13 23.11 -7.32
CA LYS A 38 5.93 23.01 -8.18
C LYS A 38 6.31 22.81 -9.64
N LEU A 39 7.26 23.60 -10.16
CA LEU A 39 7.73 23.49 -11.53
C LEU A 39 8.51 22.18 -11.77
N ALA A 40 9.33 21.75 -10.82
CA ALA A 40 10.00 20.45 -10.90
C ALA A 40 8.99 19.29 -10.98
N ARG A 41 7.93 19.33 -10.17
CA ARG A 41 6.85 18.33 -10.18
C ARG A 41 6.06 18.36 -11.50
N ALA A 42 5.78 19.53 -12.05
CA ALA A 42 5.12 19.69 -13.35
C ALA A 42 5.95 19.07 -14.50
N ALA A 43 7.27 19.32 -14.51
CA ALA A 43 8.18 18.72 -15.50
C ALA A 43 8.25 17.19 -15.38
N LEU A 44 8.33 16.65 -14.16
CA LEU A 44 8.26 15.20 -13.91
C LEU A 44 6.93 14.62 -14.38
N SER A 45 5.81 15.33 -14.14
CA SER A 45 4.50 14.90 -14.61
C SER A 45 4.40 14.87 -16.14
N ALA A 46 5.04 15.81 -16.84
CA ALA A 46 5.13 15.79 -18.30
C ALA A 46 5.93 14.58 -18.80
N ILE A 47 7.07 14.27 -18.16
CA ILE A 47 7.86 13.07 -18.47
C ILE A 47 7.02 11.82 -18.24
N TYR A 48 6.37 11.67 -17.07
CA TYR A 48 5.54 10.51 -16.80
C TYR A 48 4.44 10.32 -17.86
N ARG A 49 3.77 11.40 -18.25
CA ARG A 49 2.74 11.38 -19.29
C ARG A 49 3.26 11.03 -20.67
N SER A 50 4.47 11.46 -21.03
CA SER A 50 5.07 11.15 -22.34
C SER A 50 5.45 9.68 -22.51
N HIS A 51 5.52 8.91 -21.41
CA HIS A 51 5.86 7.50 -21.39
C HIS A 51 4.66 6.57 -21.12
N ARG A 52 3.43 7.04 -21.33
CA ARG A 52 2.20 6.24 -21.08
C ARG A 52 2.10 4.95 -21.91
N THR A 53 2.81 4.88 -23.02
CA THR A 53 2.87 3.68 -23.87
C THR A 53 3.92 2.66 -23.43
N GLU A 54 4.80 3.04 -22.50
CA GLU A 54 5.78 2.12 -21.93
C GLU A 54 5.13 1.34 -20.78
N PRO A 55 5.45 0.07 -20.58
CA PRO A 55 4.86 -0.72 -19.50
C PRO A 55 5.37 -0.24 -18.12
N PHE A 56 6.64 0.14 -18.03
CA PHE A 56 7.28 0.49 -16.76
C PHE A 56 8.28 1.64 -16.91
N LEU A 57 8.48 2.37 -15.80
CA LEU A 57 9.56 3.33 -15.62
C LEU A 57 10.41 2.96 -14.41
N LEU A 58 11.68 3.30 -14.44
CA LEU A 58 12.59 3.18 -13.32
C LEU A 58 12.76 4.55 -12.64
N LYS A 59 12.40 4.64 -11.36
CA LYS A 59 12.64 5.79 -10.49
C LYS A 59 13.84 5.51 -9.61
N ILE A 60 14.95 6.22 -9.84
CA ILE A 60 16.16 6.16 -9.02
C ILE A 60 16.14 7.29 -8.01
N GLN A 61 16.37 6.99 -6.74
CA GLN A 61 16.45 7.91 -5.62
C GLN A 61 17.73 7.67 -4.81
N LYS A 62 17.95 8.45 -3.75
CA LYS A 62 19.15 8.30 -2.91
C LYS A 62 19.10 7.06 -2.02
N GLN A 63 17.92 6.72 -1.50
CA GLN A 63 17.75 5.68 -0.49
C GLN A 63 17.10 4.42 -1.07
N GLU A 64 16.06 4.59 -1.89
CA GLU A 64 15.34 3.49 -2.52
C GLU A 64 15.11 3.74 -4.01
N ASN A 65 14.97 2.65 -4.77
CA ASN A 65 14.68 2.69 -6.20
C ASN A 65 13.37 1.94 -6.48
N PHE A 66 12.61 2.41 -7.47
CA PHE A 66 11.33 1.78 -7.82
C PHE A 66 11.18 1.58 -9.32
N ILE A 67 10.79 0.38 -9.71
CA ILE A 67 10.09 0.11 -10.95
C ILE A 67 8.63 0.47 -10.70
N VAL A 68 8.08 1.32 -11.56
CA VAL A 68 6.70 1.80 -11.44
C VAL A 68 5.95 1.58 -12.74
N HIS A 69 4.66 1.29 -12.65
CA HIS A 69 3.79 1.23 -13.83
C HIS A 69 3.66 2.60 -14.49
N CYS A 70 3.60 2.63 -15.81
CA CYS A 70 3.12 3.81 -16.51
C CYS A 70 1.59 3.85 -16.45
N ASN A 71 1.06 5.07 -16.29
CA ASN A 71 -0.38 5.32 -16.30
C ASN A 71 -1.17 4.74 -15.11
N GLU A 72 -0.57 4.72 -13.90
CA GLU A 72 -1.16 4.23 -12.67
C GLU A 72 -0.96 5.27 -11.53
N LEU A 73 -1.93 5.39 -10.60
CA LEU A 73 -1.99 6.46 -9.61
C LEU A 73 -0.85 6.39 -8.58
N ILE A 74 -0.66 5.23 -7.93
CA ILE A 74 0.37 5.03 -6.90
C ILE A 74 1.75 5.20 -7.52
N SER A 75 1.99 4.54 -8.65
CA SER A 75 3.22 4.62 -9.43
C SER A 75 3.54 6.04 -9.87
N ARG A 76 2.51 6.81 -10.27
CA ARG A 76 2.67 8.23 -10.61
C ARG A 76 3.14 9.03 -9.40
N ASN A 77 2.56 8.84 -8.24
CA ASN A 77 2.96 9.55 -7.03
C ASN A 77 4.39 9.17 -6.60
N VAL A 78 4.74 7.89 -6.63
CA VAL A 78 6.12 7.42 -6.39
C VAL A 78 7.09 8.06 -7.40
N PHE A 79 6.71 8.15 -8.68
CA PHE A 79 7.57 8.76 -9.70
C PHE A 79 7.74 10.26 -9.49
N LEU A 80 6.68 10.99 -9.15
CA LEU A 80 6.70 12.44 -8.97
C LEU A 80 7.33 12.86 -7.64
N ASP A 81 6.85 12.27 -6.55
CA ASP A 81 7.10 12.73 -5.19
C ASP A 81 8.13 11.84 -4.45
N GLY A 82 8.43 10.67 -5.01
CA GLY A 82 9.42 9.74 -4.48
C GLY A 82 8.87 8.74 -3.46
N SER A 83 7.61 8.90 -3.03
CA SER A 83 6.94 8.02 -2.08
C SER A 83 5.43 8.11 -2.25
N PHE A 84 4.72 7.15 -1.68
CA PHE A 84 3.28 7.15 -1.52
C PHE A 84 2.98 6.68 -0.09
N ASP A 85 2.16 7.42 0.65
CA ASP A 85 1.74 7.21 2.05
C ASP A 85 2.87 7.08 3.10
N PHE A 86 4.12 7.16 2.71
CA PHE A 86 5.25 6.93 3.61
C PHE A 86 5.38 8.00 4.72
N ILE A 87 4.91 9.22 4.49
CA ILE A 87 4.86 10.27 5.54
C ILE A 87 3.92 9.84 6.68
N LYS A 88 2.81 9.22 6.36
CA LYS A 88 1.86 8.66 7.34
C LYS A 88 2.53 7.53 8.13
N PHE A 89 3.24 6.64 7.43
CA PHE A 89 4.02 5.58 8.06
C PHE A 89 5.07 6.14 9.04
N GLU A 90 5.82 7.17 8.68
CA GLU A 90 6.81 7.81 9.57
C GLU A 90 6.16 8.40 10.83
N LYS A 91 4.96 8.99 10.73
CA LYS A 91 4.19 9.45 11.89
C LYS A 91 3.83 8.28 12.81
N VAL A 92 3.33 7.18 12.26
CA VAL A 92 3.01 5.96 13.01
C VAL A 92 4.24 5.45 13.74
N VAL A 93 5.36 5.30 13.04
CA VAL A 93 6.62 4.85 13.65
C VAL A 93 7.05 5.77 14.79
N SER A 94 6.87 7.09 14.66
CA SER A 94 7.20 8.03 15.74
C SER A 94 6.33 7.85 17.00
N ILE A 95 5.05 7.47 16.82
CA ILE A 95 4.14 7.19 17.94
C ILE A 95 4.54 5.89 18.65
N ILE A 96 4.90 4.85 17.86
CA ILE A 96 5.16 3.51 18.39
C ILE A 96 6.55 3.38 19.01
N LYS A 97 7.58 4.02 18.44
CA LYS A 97 9.00 3.86 18.81
C LYS A 97 9.37 4.36 20.22
N THR A 98 8.48 5.04 20.90
CA THR A 98 8.77 5.49 22.25
C THR A 98 9.06 4.37 23.25
N ASN A 99 8.75 3.09 22.90
CA ASN A 99 8.84 1.98 23.85
C ASN A 99 9.30 0.60 23.32
N ASN A 100 9.64 0.39 22.03
CA ASN A 100 9.87 -0.97 21.54
C ASN A 100 10.92 -1.07 20.41
N ASP A 101 11.77 -2.10 20.48
CA ASP A 101 12.66 -2.56 19.39
C ASP A 101 11.86 -3.34 18.32
N MET A 102 10.96 -2.67 17.62
CA MET A 102 10.23 -3.29 16.54
C MET A 102 11.17 -3.74 15.43
N THR A 103 11.11 -5.02 15.09
CA THR A 103 12.00 -5.63 14.10
C THR A 103 11.30 -6.01 12.81
N THR A 104 10.01 -6.32 12.89
CA THR A 104 9.25 -6.94 11.81
C THR A 104 8.11 -6.04 11.37
N LEU A 105 8.05 -5.71 10.09
CA LEU A 105 6.88 -5.11 9.45
C LEU A 105 6.06 -6.21 8.76
N VAL A 106 4.76 -6.23 9.00
CA VAL A 106 3.81 -7.03 8.21
C VAL A 106 3.01 -6.06 7.34
N ASP A 107 3.21 -6.10 6.04
CA ASP A 107 2.59 -5.19 5.06
C ASP A 107 1.57 -5.99 4.25
N ILE A 108 0.28 -5.75 4.53
CA ILE A 108 -0.86 -6.46 3.97
C ILE A 108 -1.53 -5.57 2.93
N GLY A 109 -1.47 -5.97 1.66
CA GLY A 109 -1.73 -5.11 0.52
C GLY A 109 -0.48 -4.35 0.10
N ALA A 110 0.68 -5.05 0.06
CA ALA A 110 1.98 -4.42 -0.13
C ALA A 110 2.15 -3.72 -1.49
N ASN A 111 1.27 -3.98 -2.44
CA ASN A 111 1.27 -3.40 -3.79
C ASN A 111 2.67 -3.52 -4.43
N ILE A 112 3.29 -2.43 -4.86
CA ILE A 112 4.65 -2.42 -5.42
C ILE A 112 5.74 -2.17 -4.36
N GLY A 113 5.40 -2.16 -3.06
CA GLY A 113 6.32 -2.03 -1.92
C GLY A 113 6.53 -0.61 -1.41
N THR A 114 5.54 0.29 -1.57
CA THR A 114 5.69 1.72 -1.25
C THR A 114 5.87 2.01 0.25
N ILE A 115 5.46 1.11 1.11
CA ILE A 115 5.66 1.16 2.56
C ILE A 115 6.88 0.34 2.96
N ALA A 116 6.91 -0.95 2.60
CA ALA A 116 7.92 -1.87 3.10
C ALA A 116 9.35 -1.55 2.61
N ILE A 117 9.53 -1.16 1.35
CA ILE A 117 10.86 -0.89 0.81
C ILE A 117 11.52 0.30 1.52
N PRO A 118 10.89 1.50 1.63
CA PRO A 118 11.47 2.57 2.42
C PRO A 118 11.64 2.21 3.91
N ALA A 119 10.71 1.43 4.49
CA ALA A 119 10.82 1.00 5.88
C ALA A 119 12.10 0.19 6.15
N LEU A 120 12.50 -0.66 5.19
CA LEU A 120 13.69 -1.49 5.30
C LEU A 120 14.98 -0.77 4.88
N THR A 121 14.95 0.04 3.82
CA THR A 121 16.12 0.79 3.33
C THR A 121 16.53 1.91 4.28
N ARG A 122 15.56 2.53 4.95
CA ARG A 122 15.76 3.56 5.96
C ARG A 122 15.92 3.00 7.39
N HIS A 123 16.01 1.67 7.53
CA HIS A 123 16.26 0.97 8.79
C HIS A 123 15.22 1.19 9.90
N TYR A 124 13.96 1.45 9.53
CA TYR A 124 12.86 1.46 10.50
C TYR A 124 12.57 0.07 11.02
N PHE A 125 12.70 -0.95 10.17
CA PHE A 125 12.53 -2.37 10.48
C PHE A 125 13.71 -3.17 9.96
N LYS A 126 13.93 -4.36 10.53
CA LYS A 126 15.02 -5.29 10.12
C LYS A 126 14.56 -6.22 9.01
N GLU A 127 13.30 -6.62 9.06
CA GLU A 127 12.67 -7.58 8.15
C GLU A 127 11.22 -7.23 7.88
N ALA A 128 10.64 -7.80 6.83
CA ALA A 128 9.23 -7.64 6.51
C ALA A 128 8.60 -8.92 5.97
N ILE A 129 7.30 -9.10 6.29
CA ILE A 129 6.41 -10.09 5.67
C ILE A 129 5.45 -9.28 4.79
N LEU A 130 5.43 -9.58 3.50
CA LEU A 130 4.67 -8.84 2.50
C LEU A 130 3.60 -9.73 1.88
N ILE A 131 2.40 -9.23 1.80
CA ILE A 131 1.26 -9.93 1.22
C ILE A 131 0.66 -9.07 0.11
N GLU A 132 0.64 -9.60 -1.12
CA GLU A 132 0.05 -8.94 -2.28
C GLU A 132 -0.63 -9.97 -3.18
N PRO A 133 -1.97 -9.91 -3.34
CA PRO A 133 -2.71 -10.89 -4.11
C PRO A 133 -2.63 -10.69 -5.63
N GLU A 134 -2.48 -9.45 -6.12
CA GLU A 134 -2.45 -9.19 -7.57
C GLU A 134 -1.08 -9.58 -8.14
N GLU A 135 -1.09 -10.49 -9.12
CA GLU A 135 0.13 -11.10 -9.66
C GLU A 135 1.10 -10.08 -10.26
N LYS A 136 0.61 -9.09 -11.01
CA LYS A 136 1.47 -8.07 -11.64
C LYS A 136 2.08 -7.14 -10.61
N ASN A 137 1.29 -6.70 -9.61
CA ASN A 137 1.80 -5.92 -8.50
C ASN A 137 2.85 -6.71 -7.73
N PHE A 138 2.58 -8.00 -7.45
CA PHE A 138 3.52 -8.88 -6.78
C PHE A 138 4.83 -9.07 -7.57
N GLN A 139 4.77 -9.23 -8.90
CA GLN A 139 5.97 -9.32 -9.74
C GLN A 139 6.81 -8.04 -9.66
N ILE A 140 6.17 -6.85 -9.66
CA ILE A 140 6.87 -5.57 -9.52
C ILE A 140 7.40 -5.41 -8.10
N LEU A 141 6.64 -5.80 -7.08
CA LEU A 141 7.09 -5.84 -5.69
C LEU A 141 8.39 -6.63 -5.57
N MET A 142 8.42 -7.85 -6.11
CA MET A 142 9.63 -8.68 -6.11
C MET A 142 10.79 -8.04 -6.86
N ALA A 143 10.53 -7.45 -8.03
CA ALA A 143 11.55 -6.72 -8.78
C ALA A 143 12.10 -5.53 -7.98
N ASN A 144 11.25 -4.79 -7.28
CA ASN A 144 11.64 -3.69 -6.41
C ASN A 144 12.43 -4.16 -5.18
N ILE A 145 12.08 -5.30 -4.59
CA ILE A 145 12.84 -5.94 -3.50
C ILE A 145 14.26 -6.27 -3.96
N TYR A 146 14.41 -6.91 -5.14
CA TYR A 146 15.71 -7.23 -5.73
C TYR A 146 16.52 -5.98 -6.05
N LEU A 147 15.89 -4.97 -6.66
CA LEU A 147 16.51 -3.71 -7.04
C LEU A 147 17.13 -2.96 -5.84
N ASN A 148 16.57 -3.14 -4.66
CA ASN A 148 17.03 -2.52 -3.42
C ASN A 148 17.89 -3.45 -2.53
N GLY A 149 18.20 -4.67 -2.99
CA GLY A 149 19.03 -5.64 -2.26
C GLY A 149 18.38 -6.20 -0.99
N LEU A 150 17.05 -6.24 -0.93
CA LEU A 150 16.27 -6.58 0.27
C LEU A 150 15.85 -8.05 0.35
N ILE A 151 16.21 -8.89 -0.62
CA ILE A 151 15.72 -10.28 -0.73
C ILE A 151 15.92 -11.13 0.55
N LYS A 152 16.99 -10.88 1.29
CA LYS A 152 17.28 -11.60 2.54
C LYS A 152 16.52 -11.07 3.76
N LYS A 153 15.83 -9.93 3.61
CA LYS A 153 15.08 -9.26 4.68
C LYS A 153 13.57 -9.41 4.51
N VAL A 154 13.12 -10.03 3.43
CA VAL A 154 11.70 -10.07 3.06
C VAL A 154 11.24 -11.50 2.85
N THR A 155 10.09 -11.82 3.43
CA THR A 155 9.27 -12.98 3.08
C THR A 155 8.02 -12.45 2.37
N ALA A 156 7.84 -12.74 1.09
CA ALA A 156 6.73 -12.24 0.30
C ALA A 156 5.80 -13.37 -0.16
N HIS A 157 4.50 -13.14 -0.09
CA HIS A 157 3.45 -14.09 -0.41
C HIS A 157 2.49 -13.51 -1.46
N ASN A 158 2.34 -14.20 -2.60
CA ASN A 158 1.31 -13.86 -3.59
C ASN A 158 0.00 -14.58 -3.24
N ILE A 159 -0.69 -14.07 -2.24
CA ILE A 159 -1.95 -14.58 -1.70
C ILE A 159 -2.84 -13.42 -1.25
N ALA A 160 -4.12 -13.68 -1.06
CA ALA A 160 -5.01 -12.82 -0.29
C ALA A 160 -5.07 -13.27 1.17
N LEU A 161 -5.13 -12.35 2.13
CA LEU A 161 -5.51 -12.73 3.48
C LEU A 161 -7.04 -12.79 3.60
N THR A 162 -7.50 -13.76 4.39
CA THR A 162 -8.92 -14.05 4.63
C THR A 162 -9.09 -14.69 6.01
N ASP A 163 -10.28 -15.12 6.34
CA ASP A 163 -10.61 -15.78 7.61
C ASP A 163 -10.57 -17.32 7.55
N GLU A 164 -10.28 -17.89 6.37
CA GLU A 164 -10.21 -19.34 6.16
C GLU A 164 -8.95 -19.74 5.39
N ASP A 165 -8.24 -20.74 5.92
CA ASP A 165 -7.02 -21.28 5.28
C ASP A 165 -7.33 -22.11 4.05
N ASN A 166 -6.42 -22.07 3.07
CA ASN A 166 -6.51 -22.80 1.81
C ASN A 166 -7.79 -22.49 1.02
N SER A 167 -8.35 -21.32 1.19
CA SER A 167 -9.54 -20.87 0.46
C SER A 167 -9.20 -20.42 -0.96
N SER A 168 -10.21 -20.39 -1.82
CA SER A 168 -10.12 -19.81 -3.15
C SER A 168 -11.00 -18.58 -3.22
N LEU A 169 -10.40 -17.46 -3.52
CA LEU A 169 -11.05 -16.16 -3.58
C LEU A 169 -10.98 -15.58 -5.00
N TYR A 170 -11.75 -14.56 -5.25
CA TYR A 170 -11.76 -13.84 -6.52
C TYR A 170 -11.29 -12.41 -6.33
N LEU A 171 -10.28 -12.02 -7.09
CA LEU A 171 -9.77 -10.66 -7.16
C LEU A 171 -10.36 -9.97 -8.39
N LYS A 172 -11.08 -8.88 -8.17
CA LYS A 172 -11.58 -8.00 -9.23
C LYS A 172 -10.56 -6.91 -9.49
N ILE A 173 -10.00 -6.93 -10.70
CA ILE A 173 -8.98 -5.97 -11.12
C ILE A 173 -9.67 -4.67 -11.52
N ASN A 174 -9.29 -3.57 -10.89
CA ASN A 174 -9.70 -2.24 -11.33
C ASN A 174 -8.99 -1.87 -12.64
N GLN A 175 -9.76 -1.42 -13.64
CA GLN A 175 -9.25 -1.03 -14.96
C GLN A 175 -9.03 0.48 -15.10
N ASP A 176 -9.44 1.29 -14.13
CA ASP A 176 -9.44 2.76 -14.21
C ASP A 176 -8.08 3.38 -13.85
N ASN A 177 -6.97 2.67 -14.15
CA ASN A 177 -5.60 3.12 -13.85
C ASN A 177 -5.33 3.36 -12.36
N ASN A 178 -6.07 2.71 -11.48
CA ASN A 178 -5.84 2.65 -10.04
C ASN A 178 -5.59 1.20 -9.62
N TYR A 179 -4.35 0.72 -9.78
CA TYR A 179 -3.96 -0.66 -9.43
C TYR A 179 -3.79 -0.86 -7.92
N GLY A 180 -4.08 0.15 -7.11
CA GLY A 180 -4.25 0.04 -5.66
C GLY A 180 -5.67 -0.34 -5.24
N ASP A 181 -6.70 -0.14 -6.09
CA ASP A 181 -8.10 -0.42 -5.76
C ASP A 181 -8.57 -1.75 -6.40
N HIS A 182 -7.84 -2.82 -6.14
CA HIS A 182 -8.29 -4.18 -6.46
C HIS A 182 -9.06 -4.75 -5.29
N ARG A 183 -10.19 -5.42 -5.55
CA ARG A 183 -11.10 -5.88 -4.49
C ARG A 183 -11.26 -7.39 -4.47
N ILE A 184 -11.32 -7.97 -3.28
CA ILE A 184 -11.48 -9.40 -3.07
C ILE A 184 -12.94 -9.72 -2.76
N PHE A 185 -13.41 -10.86 -3.30
CA PHE A 185 -14.73 -11.40 -3.09
C PHE A 185 -14.65 -12.90 -2.79
N ASN A 186 -15.44 -13.36 -1.85
CA ASN A 186 -15.55 -14.79 -1.50
C ASN A 186 -16.34 -15.57 -2.56
N SER A 187 -17.24 -14.92 -3.27
CA SER A 187 -18.05 -15.51 -4.34
C SER A 187 -18.32 -14.50 -5.44
N LEU A 188 -18.43 -14.99 -6.67
CA LEU A 188 -18.87 -14.16 -7.79
C LEU A 188 -20.36 -13.93 -7.71
N ALA A 189 -20.81 -12.68 -7.76
CA ALA A 189 -22.23 -12.41 -8.02
C ALA A 189 -22.60 -12.87 -9.44
N LYS A 190 -23.86 -13.30 -9.65
CA LYS A 190 -24.33 -13.74 -10.97
C LYS A 190 -24.13 -12.70 -12.09
N SER A 191 -24.05 -11.42 -11.71
CA SER A 191 -23.75 -10.29 -12.61
C SER A 191 -22.28 -10.16 -12.99
N ASP A 192 -21.35 -10.71 -12.18
CA ASP A 192 -19.91 -10.55 -12.38
C ASP A 192 -19.33 -11.56 -13.37
N THR A 193 -20.08 -12.58 -13.75
CA THR A 193 -19.69 -13.56 -14.79
C THR A 193 -19.58 -12.95 -16.19
N LEU A 194 -20.01 -11.72 -16.38
CA LEU A 194 -20.06 -11.07 -17.71
C LEU A 194 -18.71 -10.47 -18.14
N ASN A 195 -17.70 -10.44 -17.30
CA ASN A 195 -16.39 -9.87 -17.65
C ASN A 195 -15.21 -10.67 -17.05
N GLU A 196 -15.09 -11.92 -17.44
CA GLU A 196 -14.02 -12.84 -17.00
C GLU A 196 -12.59 -12.27 -17.13
N LYS A 197 -12.39 -11.27 -18.00
CA LYS A 197 -11.09 -10.65 -18.22
C LYS A 197 -10.55 -9.89 -16.99
N ASN A 198 -11.44 -9.44 -16.10
CA ASN A 198 -11.08 -8.59 -14.95
C ASN A 198 -11.13 -9.33 -13.62
N ILE A 199 -11.41 -10.62 -13.62
CA ILE A 199 -11.47 -11.44 -12.41
C ILE A 199 -10.36 -12.48 -12.46
N ARG A 200 -9.68 -12.64 -11.33
CA ARG A 200 -8.63 -13.65 -11.13
C ARG A 200 -8.94 -14.47 -9.90
N ALA A 201 -8.74 -15.76 -9.99
CA ALA A 201 -8.73 -16.62 -8.81
C ALA A 201 -7.41 -16.37 -8.05
N VAL A 202 -7.50 -16.20 -6.74
CA VAL A 202 -6.35 -16.02 -5.85
C VAL A 202 -6.47 -16.97 -4.65
N ARG A 203 -5.33 -17.45 -4.18
CA ARG A 203 -5.29 -18.30 -2.98
C ARG A 203 -5.50 -17.44 -1.74
N GLY A 204 -6.33 -17.92 -0.81
CA GLY A 204 -6.59 -17.31 0.48
C GLY A 204 -5.92 -18.07 1.63
N GLU A 205 -5.38 -17.33 2.61
CA GLU A 205 -4.81 -17.85 3.86
C GLU A 205 -5.10 -16.88 5.00
N THR A 206 -5.08 -17.38 6.24
CA THR A 206 -5.17 -16.51 7.42
C THR A 206 -3.81 -15.89 7.76
N LEU A 207 -3.79 -14.70 8.38
CA LEU A 207 -2.54 -14.12 8.87
C LEU A 207 -1.92 -14.98 9.97
N ASP A 208 -2.74 -15.56 10.83
CA ASP A 208 -2.27 -16.39 11.94
C ASP A 208 -1.50 -17.65 11.44
N LYS A 209 -1.79 -18.13 10.22
CA LYS A 209 -1.03 -19.20 9.56
C LYS A 209 0.22 -18.68 8.86
N VAL A 210 0.11 -17.55 8.14
CA VAL A 210 1.21 -16.98 7.36
C VAL A 210 2.32 -16.43 8.26
N ALA A 211 1.94 -15.85 9.42
CA ALA A 211 2.87 -15.21 10.35
C ALA A 211 2.62 -15.65 11.82
N PRO A 212 2.76 -16.94 12.16
CA PRO A 212 2.40 -17.47 13.48
C PRO A 212 3.29 -16.94 14.62
N ASN A 213 4.50 -16.51 14.30
CA ASN A 213 5.52 -16.14 15.27
C ASN A 213 5.53 -14.66 15.65
N LEU A 214 4.58 -13.86 15.17
CA LEU A 214 4.46 -12.45 15.56
C LEU A 214 4.25 -12.30 17.06
N LYS A 215 4.94 -11.31 17.66
CA LYS A 215 4.87 -11.04 19.10
C LYS A 215 4.60 -9.57 19.35
N LYS A 216 3.90 -9.26 20.44
CA LYS A 216 3.75 -7.88 20.93
C LYS A 216 5.14 -7.28 21.16
N GLY A 217 5.31 -6.04 20.72
CA GLY A 217 6.55 -5.29 20.94
C GLY A 217 7.64 -5.50 19.90
N ASN A 218 7.52 -6.48 18.97
CA ASN A 218 8.51 -6.66 17.90
C ASN A 218 7.95 -6.47 16.49
N ALA A 219 6.64 -6.32 16.32
CA ALA A 219 6.02 -6.21 15.00
C ALA A 219 5.04 -5.03 14.93
N LEU A 220 4.90 -4.49 13.72
CA LEU A 220 3.83 -3.60 13.29
C LEU A 220 3.12 -4.26 12.12
N ILE A 221 1.79 -4.26 12.17
CA ILE A 221 0.94 -4.65 11.03
C ILE A 221 0.48 -3.37 10.34
N TRP A 222 0.68 -3.29 9.02
CA TRP A 222 0.14 -2.27 8.14
C TRP A 222 -0.80 -2.93 7.17
N MET A 223 -2.07 -2.55 7.14
CA MET A 223 -3.10 -3.21 6.35
C MET A 223 -3.92 -2.20 5.53
N ASP A 224 -3.88 -2.39 4.22
CA ASP A 224 -4.69 -1.69 3.23
C ASP A 224 -5.12 -2.71 2.16
N VAL A 225 -6.33 -3.23 2.27
CA VAL A 225 -6.88 -4.29 1.42
C VAL A 225 -8.21 -3.93 0.78
N GLN A 226 -8.47 -2.64 0.68
CA GLN A 226 -9.55 -2.03 -0.11
C GLN A 226 -10.92 -2.64 0.19
N GLY A 227 -11.26 -2.68 1.50
CA GLY A 227 -12.56 -3.11 2.00
C GLY A 227 -12.62 -4.55 2.49
N HIS A 228 -11.53 -5.32 2.41
CA HIS A 228 -11.47 -6.69 2.90
C HIS A 228 -10.96 -6.79 4.36
N GLU A 229 -10.67 -5.65 5.00
CA GLU A 229 -10.08 -5.53 6.34
C GLU A 229 -10.84 -6.34 7.40
N GLY A 230 -12.17 -6.24 7.41
CA GLY A 230 -13.00 -6.98 8.38
C GLY A 230 -12.83 -8.50 8.29
N ILE A 231 -12.75 -9.04 7.08
CA ILE A 231 -12.54 -10.48 6.86
C ILE A 231 -11.12 -10.87 7.32
N VAL A 232 -10.11 -10.06 6.98
CA VAL A 232 -8.73 -10.28 7.44
C VAL A 232 -8.67 -10.27 8.97
N LEU A 233 -9.35 -9.33 9.65
CA LEU A 233 -9.43 -9.28 11.12
C LEU A 233 -9.98 -10.59 11.70
N ASN A 234 -10.98 -11.20 11.05
CA ASN A 234 -11.52 -12.50 11.49
C ASN A 234 -10.51 -13.65 11.33
N GLY A 235 -9.56 -13.55 10.39
CA GLY A 235 -8.48 -14.50 10.14
C GLY A 235 -7.19 -14.27 10.94
N MET A 236 -7.14 -13.21 11.80
CA MET A 236 -5.93 -12.86 12.56
C MET A 236 -6.18 -12.74 14.08
N LYS A 237 -7.06 -13.57 14.60
CA LYS A 237 -7.51 -13.53 16.00
C LYS A 237 -6.37 -13.69 17.01
N GLN A 238 -5.34 -14.50 16.71
CA GLN A 238 -4.18 -14.67 17.60
C GLN A 238 -3.30 -13.41 17.59
N SER A 239 -3.09 -12.79 16.44
CA SER A 239 -2.36 -11.54 16.34
C SER A 239 -3.06 -10.41 17.10
N ILE A 240 -4.39 -10.30 16.98
CA ILE A 240 -5.20 -9.36 17.77
C ILE A 240 -5.14 -9.70 19.27
N LYS A 241 -5.22 -10.98 19.67
CA LYS A 241 -5.09 -11.40 21.06
C LYS A 241 -3.75 -11.00 21.68
N LYS A 242 -2.69 -11.04 20.87
CA LYS A 242 -1.34 -10.59 21.27
C LYS A 242 -1.22 -9.04 21.32
N GLN A 243 -2.25 -8.31 20.89
CA GLN A 243 -2.24 -6.84 20.79
C GLN A 243 -1.01 -6.30 20.02
N ILE A 244 -0.74 -6.88 18.86
CA ILE A 244 0.31 -6.37 17.98
C ILE A 244 -0.17 -5.02 17.43
N PRO A 245 0.61 -3.92 17.55
CA PRO A 245 0.23 -2.64 16.96
C PRO A 245 -0.15 -2.78 15.50
N MET A 246 -1.25 -2.16 15.11
CA MET A 246 -1.80 -2.32 13.78
C MET A 246 -2.34 -1.00 13.24
N VAL A 247 -1.95 -0.68 12.02
CA VAL A 247 -2.60 0.34 11.18
C VAL A 247 -3.51 -0.38 10.19
N LEU A 248 -4.71 0.11 10.02
CA LEU A 248 -5.61 -0.35 8.97
C LEU A 248 -6.36 0.81 8.32
N GLU A 249 -6.64 0.69 7.01
CA GLU A 249 -7.56 1.57 6.33
C GLU A 249 -8.98 1.31 6.83
N PHE A 250 -9.70 2.38 7.17
CA PHE A 250 -11.05 2.32 7.70
C PHE A 250 -12.00 3.07 6.79
N THR A 251 -12.67 2.33 5.91
CA THR A 251 -13.62 2.84 4.91
C THR A 251 -15.03 2.31 5.21
N PRO A 252 -15.87 3.06 5.96
CA PRO A 252 -17.18 2.58 6.41
C PRO A 252 -18.13 2.10 5.33
N SER A 253 -18.09 2.69 4.12
CA SER A 253 -18.89 2.22 2.98
C SER A 253 -18.52 0.79 2.60
N PHE A 254 -17.23 0.46 2.52
CA PHE A 254 -16.77 -0.89 2.18
C PHE A 254 -17.08 -1.88 3.31
N ILE A 255 -16.92 -1.45 4.58
CA ILE A 255 -17.28 -2.27 5.74
C ILE A 255 -18.75 -2.64 5.70
N LYS A 256 -19.63 -1.71 5.33
CA LYS A 256 -21.06 -1.95 5.18
C LYS A 256 -21.37 -2.86 4.00
N ASP A 257 -20.78 -2.60 2.83
CA ASP A 257 -21.01 -3.37 1.61
C ASP A 257 -20.61 -4.84 1.79
N ASN A 258 -19.52 -5.10 2.53
CA ASN A 258 -19.04 -6.43 2.87
C ASN A 258 -19.68 -7.04 4.13
N ASN A 259 -20.63 -6.34 4.76
CA ASN A 259 -21.29 -6.76 6.01
C ASN A 259 -20.30 -7.21 7.10
N SER A 260 -19.17 -6.51 7.22
CA SER A 260 -18.02 -6.91 8.03
C SER A 260 -17.84 -6.11 9.33
N TYR A 261 -18.77 -5.23 9.67
CA TYR A 261 -18.69 -4.34 10.84
C TYR A 261 -18.45 -5.11 12.16
N ASP A 262 -19.09 -6.25 12.34
CA ASP A 262 -18.95 -7.01 13.58
C ASP A 262 -17.53 -7.57 13.80
N TYR A 263 -16.77 -7.78 12.74
CA TYR A 263 -15.37 -8.21 12.87
C TYR A 263 -14.46 -7.11 13.42
N PHE A 264 -14.82 -5.84 13.23
CA PHE A 264 -14.08 -4.71 13.83
C PHE A 264 -14.22 -4.66 15.36
N LYS A 265 -15.25 -5.32 15.95
CA LYS A 265 -15.37 -5.47 17.40
C LYS A 265 -14.24 -6.31 18.02
N LEU A 266 -13.56 -7.15 17.23
CA LEU A 266 -12.36 -7.85 17.67
C LEU A 266 -11.25 -6.88 18.13
N LEU A 267 -11.23 -5.67 17.57
CA LEU A 267 -10.28 -4.60 17.92
C LEU A 267 -10.53 -3.99 19.31
N LEU A 268 -11.68 -4.28 19.95
CA LEU A 268 -11.95 -3.87 21.35
C LEU A 268 -10.96 -4.45 22.37
N ARG A 269 -10.09 -5.35 21.94
CA ARG A 269 -8.93 -5.82 22.73
C ARG A 269 -7.81 -4.78 22.84
N TYR A 270 -7.75 -3.81 21.96
CA TYR A 270 -6.82 -2.67 22.05
C TYR A 270 -7.37 -1.61 22.99
N SER A 271 -6.50 -0.94 23.69
CA SER A 271 -6.89 0.09 24.66
C SER A 271 -6.96 1.49 24.06
N VAL A 272 -6.22 1.71 22.99
CA VAL A 272 -6.05 3.04 22.38
C VAL A 272 -6.16 2.94 20.86
N VAL A 273 -6.81 3.93 20.26
CA VAL A 273 -6.82 4.16 18.82
C VAL A 273 -6.36 5.59 18.50
N TYR A 274 -5.67 5.75 17.39
CA TYR A 274 -5.31 7.05 16.81
C TYR A 274 -5.94 7.17 15.43
N ASP A 275 -6.61 8.28 15.18
CA ASP A 275 -7.12 8.65 13.86
C ASP A 275 -6.02 9.43 13.12
N LEU A 276 -5.44 8.83 12.09
CA LEU A 276 -4.26 9.38 11.42
C LEU A 276 -4.58 10.49 10.41
N ASN A 277 -5.86 10.73 10.12
CA ASN A 277 -6.32 11.84 9.27
C ASN A 277 -6.61 13.12 10.05
N GLU A 278 -6.57 13.07 11.39
CA GLU A 278 -6.73 14.26 12.20
C GLU A 278 -5.51 15.19 12.09
N GLU A 279 -5.73 16.50 12.10
CA GLU A 279 -4.65 17.49 12.13
C GLU A 279 -3.74 17.27 13.33
N LYS A 280 -4.35 16.98 14.50
CA LYS A 280 -3.67 16.63 15.73
C LYS A 280 -3.95 15.17 16.09
N ILE A 281 -2.98 14.32 15.82
CA ILE A 281 -3.07 12.89 16.14
C ILE A 281 -2.85 12.72 17.65
N ILE A 282 -3.94 12.38 18.35
CA ILE A 282 -3.94 12.14 19.80
C ILE A 282 -4.49 10.75 20.12
N PRO A 283 -4.05 10.13 21.25
CA PRO A 283 -4.60 8.86 21.67
C PRO A 283 -6.07 9.03 22.13
N ILE A 284 -6.92 8.13 21.64
CA ILE A 284 -8.33 8.04 22.04
C ILE A 284 -8.50 6.70 22.76
N LYS A 285 -9.02 6.70 23.98
CA LYS A 285 -9.36 5.45 24.69
C LYS A 285 -10.40 4.69 23.87
N PHE A 286 -10.02 3.49 23.39
CA PHE A 286 -10.85 2.76 22.46
C PHE A 286 -12.00 2.05 23.16
N SER A 287 -13.19 2.07 22.55
CA SER A 287 -14.41 1.44 23.03
C SER A 287 -15.38 1.22 21.86
N GLU A 288 -16.44 0.45 22.08
CA GLU A 288 -17.48 0.23 21.06
C GLU A 288 -18.17 1.56 20.65
N THR A 289 -18.37 2.47 21.59
CA THR A 289 -18.89 3.80 21.30
C THR A 289 -17.97 4.59 20.39
N VAL A 290 -16.65 4.51 20.60
CA VAL A 290 -15.65 5.19 19.73
C VAL A 290 -15.64 4.56 18.35
N LEU A 291 -15.71 3.22 18.26
CA LEU A 291 -15.80 2.52 16.95
C LEU A 291 -17.03 3.00 16.18
N LYS A 292 -18.19 3.06 16.83
CA LYS A 292 -19.42 3.56 16.22
C LYS A 292 -19.30 5.02 15.77
N ASN A 293 -18.75 5.88 16.62
CA ASN A 293 -18.57 7.30 16.28
C ASN A 293 -17.62 7.50 15.08
N LEU A 294 -16.55 6.73 14.99
CA LEU A 294 -15.64 6.73 13.85
C LEU A 294 -16.35 6.25 12.58
N PHE A 295 -17.14 5.18 12.70
CA PHE A 295 -17.93 4.69 11.58
C PHE A 295 -18.90 5.76 11.07
N ASP A 296 -19.71 6.34 11.95
CA ASP A 296 -20.70 7.36 11.59
C ASP A 296 -20.03 8.61 11.00
N LYS A 297 -18.91 9.07 11.59
CA LYS A 297 -18.12 10.21 11.12
C LYS A 297 -17.70 10.06 9.65
N TYR A 298 -17.08 8.94 9.29
CA TYR A 298 -16.56 8.74 7.95
C TYR A 298 -17.62 8.23 6.97
N TYR A 299 -18.67 7.56 7.44
CA TYR A 299 -19.79 7.15 6.61
C TYR A 299 -20.64 8.33 6.14
N GLN A 300 -20.83 9.35 6.98
CA GLN A 300 -21.64 10.52 6.68
C GLN A 300 -20.85 11.64 5.96
N SER A 301 -19.53 11.57 5.97
CA SER A 301 -18.70 12.60 5.35
C SER A 301 -18.79 12.55 3.83
N LYS A 302 -19.01 13.75 3.23
CA LYS A 302 -19.01 13.92 1.76
C LYS A 302 -17.62 14.18 1.17
N SER A 303 -16.65 14.58 2.00
CA SER A 303 -15.32 15.01 1.56
C SER A 303 -14.22 14.05 1.95
N ILE A 304 -14.32 13.42 3.13
CA ILE A 304 -13.34 12.45 3.65
C ILE A 304 -14.13 11.23 4.10
N TYR A 305 -14.17 10.20 3.26
CA TYR A 305 -14.97 8.99 3.46
C TYR A 305 -14.18 7.80 4.02
N TYR A 306 -12.89 7.99 4.33
CA TYR A 306 -12.02 6.98 4.91
C TYR A 306 -10.98 7.63 5.83
N THR A 307 -10.37 6.81 6.66
CA THR A 307 -9.18 7.17 7.45
C THR A 307 -8.29 5.96 7.65
N ASP A 308 -7.07 6.18 8.12
CA ASP A 308 -6.24 5.12 8.67
C ASP A 308 -6.27 5.20 10.19
N LEU A 309 -6.47 4.07 10.84
CA LEU A 309 -6.53 3.94 12.29
C LEU A 309 -5.36 3.14 12.81
N LEU A 310 -4.61 3.69 13.77
CA LEU A 310 -3.58 2.96 14.50
C LEU A 310 -4.15 2.45 15.82
N PHE A 311 -4.11 1.16 16.04
CA PHE A 311 -4.53 0.46 17.27
C PHE A 311 -3.31 0.04 18.10
N MET A 312 -3.38 0.34 19.45
CA MET A 312 -2.33 0.00 20.42
C MET A 312 -2.90 -0.53 21.74
#